data_2e593953912f0465b64ed4f5f955c1bc
#
_entry.id   2e593953912f0465b64ed4f5f955c1bc
#
_cell.length_a   1.000
_cell.length_b   1.000
_cell.length_c   1.000
_cell.angle_alpha   90.00
_cell.angle_beta   90.00
_cell.angle_gamma   90.00
#
_symmetry.space_group_name_H-M   'P 1'
#
loop_
_entity.id
_entity.type
_entity.pdbx_description
1 polymer ?
#
loop_
_entity_poly.entity_id
_entity_poly.type
_entity_poly.pdbx_seq_one_letter_code
_entity_poly.pdbx_strand_id
1 'polypeptide(L)'
;AKMWITNSPIADVFVVWAKEVSPEGNVGDIRGFILEKGWEGLSAPAIHGKVGLRASITGEIVMDNVFVPEENAFPEIRGLKGPFTCLNSARYGIAWGAMGAAEFCWHTAHQYTMDRKQFGRPLAANQLIQKKLADMQTEIALGLQVALRFGRMKDEGIASVEGTSLIKRNNCGKALDIARLARDMMGGNGISDEFGVARHLVNLEVVNTYEGTHDVHALILGRAQTGIAAFSN
;
A
#
# COMPACT_ATOMS: atom_id res chain seq x y z
N ALA A 1 20.86 5.30 -5.69
CA ALA A 1 19.58 6.01 -5.80
C ALA A 1 18.44 5.18 -5.20
N LYS A 2 17.37 5.84 -4.79
CA LYS A 2 16.10 5.24 -4.35
C LYS A 2 14.97 5.89 -5.15
N MET A 3 13.94 5.13 -5.49
CA MET A 3 12.82 5.59 -6.32
C MET A 3 11.48 5.32 -5.63
N TRP A 4 10.46 6.07 -5.99
CA TRP A 4 9.11 5.98 -5.43
C TRP A 4 9.05 6.29 -3.93
N ILE A 5 9.82 7.27 -3.49
CA ILE A 5 9.91 7.65 -2.08
C ILE A 5 8.93 8.76 -1.77
N THR A 6 7.97 8.44 -0.91
CA THR A 6 6.98 9.41 -0.42
C THR A 6 7.66 10.55 0.31
N ASN A 7 7.24 11.77 -0.01
CA ASN A 7 7.71 13.03 0.54
C ASN A 7 9.19 13.38 0.27
N SER A 8 9.96 12.58 -0.45
CA SER A 8 11.38 12.91 -0.68
C SER A 8 11.60 14.33 -1.25
N PRO A 9 10.77 14.87 -2.17
CA PRO A 9 10.97 16.22 -2.71
C PRO A 9 10.81 17.34 -1.67
N ILE A 10 10.12 17.09 -0.58
CA ILE A 10 9.80 18.09 0.45
C ILE A 10 10.41 17.75 1.83
N ALA A 11 11.05 16.59 1.97
CA ALA A 11 11.65 16.16 3.22
C ALA A 11 12.91 16.96 3.54
N ASP A 12 13.13 17.24 4.80
CA ASP A 12 14.37 17.84 5.31
C ASP A 12 15.33 16.76 5.78
N VAL A 13 14.82 15.58 6.17
CA VAL A 13 15.58 14.43 6.66
C VAL A 13 15.15 13.16 5.94
N PHE A 14 16.13 12.32 5.61
CA PHE A 14 15.92 11.06 4.89
C PHE A 14 16.50 9.89 5.67
N VAL A 15 15.70 8.84 5.91
CA VAL A 15 16.20 7.57 6.41
C VAL A 15 16.51 6.67 5.22
N VAL A 16 17.77 6.34 5.03
CA VAL A 16 18.26 5.58 3.88
C VAL A 16 18.90 4.27 4.32
N TRP A 17 18.48 3.18 3.71
CA TRP A 17 19.07 1.86 3.91
C TRP A 17 20.02 1.54 2.76
N ALA A 18 21.28 1.19 3.08
CA ALA A 18 22.32 0.84 2.12
C ALA A 18 23.20 -0.28 2.65
N LYS A 19 23.82 -1.04 1.74
CA LYS A 19 24.85 -2.03 2.09
C LYS A 19 26.16 -1.33 2.38
N GLU A 20 26.85 -1.77 3.41
CA GLU A 20 28.25 -1.40 3.63
C GLU A 20 29.13 -2.08 2.58
N VAL A 21 30.19 -1.40 2.15
CA VAL A 21 31.23 -1.99 1.30
C VAL A 21 32.58 -1.62 1.92
N SER A 22 33.41 -2.63 2.20
CA SER A 22 34.73 -2.40 2.75
C SER A 22 35.67 -1.74 1.71
N PRO A 23 36.82 -1.17 2.13
CA PRO A 23 37.81 -0.64 1.20
C PRO A 23 38.32 -1.66 0.18
N GLU A 24 38.30 -2.96 0.54
CA GLU A 24 38.69 -4.08 -0.33
C GLU A 24 37.54 -4.53 -1.27
N GLY A 25 36.37 -3.86 -1.22
CA GLY A 25 35.22 -4.17 -2.07
C GLY A 25 34.30 -5.27 -1.54
N ASN A 26 34.50 -5.76 -0.31
CA ASN A 26 33.61 -6.76 0.29
C ASN A 26 32.27 -6.14 0.68
N VAL A 27 31.17 -6.73 0.22
CA VAL A 27 29.80 -6.29 0.52
C VAL A 27 29.39 -6.83 1.89
N GLY A 28 29.15 -5.92 2.82
CA GLY A 28 28.70 -6.22 4.17
C GLY A 28 27.19 -6.12 4.33
N ASP A 29 26.77 -5.90 5.58
CA ASP A 29 25.38 -5.83 5.97
C ASP A 29 24.68 -4.53 5.52
N ILE A 30 23.34 -4.55 5.54
CA ILE A 30 22.53 -3.36 5.38
C ILE A 30 22.55 -2.57 6.69
N ARG A 31 22.84 -1.26 6.58
CA ARG A 31 22.73 -0.27 7.68
C ARG A 31 21.72 0.82 7.32
N GLY A 32 21.18 1.48 8.32
CA GLY A 32 20.39 2.69 8.18
C GLY A 32 21.23 3.94 8.39
N PHE A 33 20.93 4.98 7.62
CA PHE A 33 21.60 6.27 7.67
C PHE A 33 20.58 7.38 7.67
N ILE A 34 20.86 8.46 8.41
CA ILE A 34 20.11 9.71 8.38
C ILE A 34 20.87 10.69 7.49
N LEU A 35 20.26 11.10 6.40
CA LEU A 35 20.78 12.13 5.50
C LEU A 35 19.93 13.39 5.65
N GLU A 36 20.56 14.56 5.48
CA GLU A 36 19.89 15.85 5.60
C GLU A 36 19.86 16.59 4.26
N LYS A 37 18.79 17.29 4.03
CA LYS A 37 18.59 18.10 2.82
C LYS A 37 19.70 19.14 2.69
N GLY A 38 20.19 19.32 1.47
CA GLY A 38 21.23 20.29 1.17
C GLY A 38 22.65 19.74 1.27
N TRP A 39 22.83 18.48 1.67
CA TRP A 39 24.16 17.86 1.61
C TRP A 39 24.65 17.76 0.16
N GLU A 40 25.95 17.97 -0.04
CA GLU A 40 26.58 17.85 -1.35
C GLU A 40 26.35 16.45 -1.94
N GLY A 41 25.98 16.38 -3.20
CA GLY A 41 25.67 15.14 -3.90
C GLY A 41 24.27 14.57 -3.64
N LEU A 42 23.49 15.15 -2.72
CA LEU A 42 22.12 14.70 -2.42
C LEU A 42 21.09 15.54 -3.16
N SER A 43 20.21 14.88 -3.90
CA SER A 43 19.04 15.51 -4.53
C SER A 43 17.82 14.61 -4.46
N ALA A 44 16.62 15.23 -4.51
CA ALA A 44 15.37 14.52 -4.40
C ALA A 44 14.34 15.03 -5.43
N PRO A 45 14.51 14.70 -6.73
CA PRO A 45 13.60 15.14 -7.79
C PRO A 45 12.22 14.49 -7.63
N ALA A 46 11.17 15.27 -7.98
CA ALA A 46 9.79 14.79 -7.93
C ALA A 46 9.46 13.89 -9.11
N ILE A 47 8.64 12.86 -8.85
CA ILE A 47 8.01 12.03 -9.87
C ILE A 47 6.63 12.61 -10.18
N HIS A 48 6.39 12.93 -11.43
CA HIS A 48 5.12 13.47 -11.93
C HIS A 48 4.33 12.42 -12.72
N GLY A 49 3.04 12.69 -12.93
CA GLY A 49 2.19 11.86 -13.79
C GLY A 49 1.69 10.56 -13.18
N LYS A 50 1.73 10.38 -11.86
CA LYS A 50 1.08 9.24 -11.20
C LYS A 50 -0.42 9.22 -11.53
N VAL A 51 -0.97 8.04 -11.78
CA VAL A 51 -2.41 7.86 -12.06
C VAL A 51 -3.27 7.91 -10.81
N GLY A 52 -2.72 7.53 -9.66
CA GLY A 52 -3.39 7.55 -8.36
C GLY A 52 -2.52 8.15 -7.27
N LEU A 53 -3.11 8.40 -6.10
CA LEU A 53 -2.48 9.08 -4.96
C LEU A 53 -1.76 10.37 -5.37
N ARG A 54 -2.39 11.15 -6.25
CA ARG A 54 -1.76 12.33 -6.89
C ARG A 54 -1.46 13.44 -5.90
N ALA A 55 -2.18 13.51 -4.78
CA ALA A 55 -1.91 14.43 -3.69
C ALA A 55 -0.72 14.00 -2.81
N SER A 56 -0.27 12.74 -2.91
CA SER A 56 0.90 12.25 -2.21
C SER A 56 2.15 12.58 -3.02
N ILE A 57 2.92 13.57 -2.56
CA ILE A 57 4.17 13.97 -3.21
C ILE A 57 5.14 12.78 -3.14
N THR A 58 5.69 12.40 -4.27
CA THR A 58 6.58 11.23 -4.41
C THR A 58 7.75 11.59 -5.29
N GLY A 59 8.93 11.11 -4.96
CA GLY A 59 10.14 11.42 -5.73
C GLY A 59 11.18 10.32 -5.65
N GLU A 60 12.38 10.70 -5.99
CA GLU A 60 13.58 9.89 -5.87
C GLU A 60 14.47 10.42 -4.74
N ILE A 61 15.45 9.64 -4.32
CA ILE A 61 16.61 10.09 -3.56
C ILE A 61 17.82 9.68 -4.39
N VAL A 62 18.50 10.68 -4.95
CA VAL A 62 19.73 10.50 -5.74
C VAL A 62 20.90 10.88 -4.86
N MET A 63 21.87 9.98 -4.74
CA MET A 63 23.06 10.13 -3.92
C MET A 63 24.27 9.91 -4.81
N ASP A 64 25.06 10.96 -5.00
CA ASP A 64 26.33 10.93 -5.75
C ASP A 64 27.45 11.29 -4.81
N ASN A 65 28.16 10.29 -4.31
CA ASN A 65 29.26 10.44 -3.34
C ASN A 65 28.90 11.27 -2.10
N VAL A 66 27.68 11.15 -1.60
CA VAL A 66 27.22 11.84 -0.39
C VAL A 66 28.03 11.36 0.80
N PHE A 67 28.75 12.29 1.46
CA PHE A 67 29.41 11.99 2.72
C PHE A 67 28.39 11.93 3.86
N VAL A 68 28.37 10.83 4.61
CA VAL A 68 27.51 10.64 5.79
C VAL A 68 28.39 10.48 7.03
N PRO A 69 28.31 11.39 8.01
CA PRO A 69 29.05 11.27 9.27
C PRO A 69 28.66 9.98 10.02
N GLU A 70 29.60 9.41 10.79
CA GLU A 70 29.36 8.16 11.53
C GLU A 70 28.22 8.28 12.56
N GLU A 71 28.03 9.43 13.18
CA GLU A 71 26.95 9.73 14.10
C GLU A 71 25.56 9.67 13.44
N ASN A 72 25.48 9.78 12.12
CA ASN A 72 24.25 9.67 11.34
C ASN A 72 23.94 8.23 10.92
N ALA A 73 24.80 7.27 11.25
CA ALA A 73 24.53 5.85 11.02
C ALA A 73 23.84 5.21 12.23
N PHE A 74 22.82 4.39 12.01
CA PHE A 74 22.18 3.65 13.10
C PHE A 74 23.15 2.62 13.68
N PRO A 75 23.52 2.73 14.98
CA PRO A 75 24.63 1.94 15.53
C PRO A 75 24.28 0.45 15.70
N GLU A 76 23.04 0.13 16.05
CA GLU A 76 22.63 -1.22 16.48
C GLU A 76 21.88 -2.00 15.41
N ILE A 77 21.47 -1.37 14.31
CA ILE A 77 20.62 -2.01 13.30
C ILE A 77 21.49 -2.53 12.17
N ARG A 78 21.42 -3.84 11.94
CA ARG A 78 22.08 -4.55 10.86
C ARG A 78 21.08 -5.41 10.09
N GLY A 79 21.30 -5.55 8.79
CA GLY A 79 20.47 -6.38 7.89
C GLY A 79 19.09 -5.80 7.64
N LEU A 80 18.19 -6.65 7.15
CA LEU A 80 16.83 -6.28 6.74
C LEU A 80 15.85 -6.07 7.91
N LYS A 81 16.24 -6.38 9.15
CA LYS A 81 15.36 -6.25 10.33
C LYS A 81 14.87 -4.81 10.52
N GLY A 82 15.75 -3.82 10.31
CA GLY A 82 15.39 -2.40 10.45
C GLY A 82 14.25 -1.99 9.52
N PRO A 83 14.44 -2.05 8.18
CA PRO A 83 13.37 -1.67 7.25
C PRO A 83 12.10 -2.51 7.42
N PHE A 84 12.18 -3.81 7.68
CA PHE A 84 10.99 -4.65 7.85
C PHE A 84 10.20 -4.35 9.11
N THR A 85 10.81 -3.86 10.19
CA THR A 85 10.09 -3.41 11.38
C THR A 85 9.12 -2.27 11.03
N CYS A 86 9.59 -1.27 10.27
CA CYS A 86 8.75 -0.16 9.81
C CYS A 86 7.67 -0.63 8.83
N LEU A 87 8.05 -1.43 7.84
CA LEU A 87 7.13 -1.93 6.81
C LEU A 87 6.00 -2.79 7.36
N ASN A 88 6.28 -3.65 8.34
CA ASN A 88 5.24 -4.49 8.96
C ASN A 88 4.20 -3.67 9.72
N SER A 89 4.61 -2.56 10.34
CA SER A 89 3.67 -1.65 10.99
C SER A 89 2.84 -0.86 9.98
N ALA A 90 3.48 -0.33 8.94
CA ALA A 90 2.82 0.44 7.88
C ALA A 90 1.79 -0.42 7.11
N ARG A 91 2.15 -1.63 6.73
CA ARG A 91 1.28 -2.57 6.00
C ARG A 91 -0.01 -2.91 6.74
N TYR A 92 0.05 -2.99 8.08
CA TYR A 92 -1.15 -3.16 8.90
C TYR A 92 -2.10 -1.97 8.77
N GLY A 93 -1.59 -0.75 8.85
CA GLY A 93 -2.39 0.47 8.64
C GLY A 93 -3.01 0.57 7.25
N ILE A 94 -2.26 0.16 6.21
CA ILE A 94 -2.75 0.10 4.83
C ILE A 94 -3.94 -0.85 4.69
N ALA A 95 -3.93 -2.00 5.37
CA ALA A 95 -5.04 -2.95 5.35
C ALA A 95 -6.36 -2.35 5.89
N TRP A 96 -6.30 -1.45 6.88
CA TRP A 96 -7.45 -0.69 7.36
C TRP A 96 -7.90 0.38 6.36
N GLY A 97 -6.97 1.20 5.88
CA GLY A 97 -7.26 2.28 4.94
C GLY A 97 -7.91 1.79 3.64
N ALA A 98 -7.50 0.61 3.15
CA ALA A 98 -8.10 -0.01 1.99
C ALA A 98 -9.59 -0.34 2.20
N MET A 99 -9.97 -0.84 3.38
CA MET A 99 -11.38 -1.12 3.69
C MET A 99 -12.21 0.16 3.79
N GLY A 100 -11.66 1.25 4.35
CA GLY A 100 -12.36 2.55 4.35
C GLY A 100 -12.64 3.08 2.94
N ALA A 101 -11.71 2.91 2.02
CA ALA A 101 -11.94 3.23 0.61
C ALA A 101 -13.00 2.34 -0.04
N ALA A 102 -13.01 1.04 0.30
CA ALA A 102 -14.05 0.10 -0.15
C ALA A 102 -15.43 0.46 0.37
N GLU A 103 -15.56 0.82 1.66
CA GLU A 103 -16.81 1.30 2.26
C GLU A 103 -17.34 2.53 1.53
N PHE A 104 -16.49 3.52 1.26
CA PHE A 104 -16.88 4.71 0.50
C PHE A 104 -17.45 4.32 -0.87
N CYS A 105 -16.76 3.47 -1.61
CA CYS A 105 -17.19 3.01 -2.93
C CYS A 105 -18.53 2.25 -2.87
N TRP A 106 -18.70 1.38 -1.87
CA TRP A 106 -19.93 0.64 -1.65
C TRP A 106 -21.10 1.56 -1.33
N HIS A 107 -20.93 2.49 -0.36
CA HIS A 107 -21.98 3.44 0.01
C HIS A 107 -22.40 4.32 -1.16
N THR A 108 -21.44 4.84 -1.93
CA THR A 108 -21.71 5.68 -3.10
C THR A 108 -22.48 4.90 -4.16
N ALA A 109 -22.05 3.69 -4.50
CA ALA A 109 -22.75 2.85 -5.49
C ALA A 109 -24.13 2.40 -5.01
N HIS A 110 -24.27 2.06 -3.72
CA HIS A 110 -25.56 1.73 -3.11
C HIS A 110 -26.54 2.89 -3.26
N GLN A 111 -26.18 4.10 -2.80
CA GLN A 111 -27.04 5.27 -2.89
C GLN A 111 -27.40 5.60 -4.35
N TYR A 112 -26.40 5.61 -5.23
CA TYR A 112 -26.60 5.87 -6.65
C TYR A 112 -27.60 4.89 -7.28
N THR A 113 -27.50 3.59 -7.00
CA THR A 113 -28.39 2.57 -7.57
C THR A 113 -29.79 2.57 -6.98
N MET A 114 -29.97 3.13 -5.77
CA MET A 114 -31.29 3.38 -5.19
C MET A 114 -31.99 4.58 -5.86
N ASP A 115 -31.25 5.62 -6.19
CA ASP A 115 -31.79 6.88 -6.73
C ASP A 115 -32.00 6.81 -8.26
N ARG A 116 -31.05 6.22 -8.97
CA ARG A 116 -31.08 6.13 -10.43
C ARG A 116 -32.14 5.17 -10.93
N LYS A 117 -33.06 5.67 -11.73
CA LYS A 117 -34.13 4.85 -12.34
C LYS A 117 -33.87 4.59 -13.82
N GLN A 118 -34.03 3.36 -14.24
CA GLN A 118 -34.09 2.92 -15.64
C GLN A 118 -35.15 1.84 -15.76
N PHE A 119 -35.79 1.75 -16.93
CA PHE A 119 -36.91 0.79 -17.16
C PHE A 119 -38.01 0.92 -16.11
N GLY A 120 -38.31 2.14 -15.67
CA GLY A 120 -39.39 2.46 -14.73
C GLY A 120 -39.13 2.14 -13.25
N ARG A 121 -37.92 1.66 -12.87
CA ARG A 121 -37.60 1.27 -11.49
C ARG A 121 -36.13 1.61 -11.12
N PRO A 122 -35.79 1.69 -9.81
CA PRO A 122 -34.41 1.88 -9.39
C PRO A 122 -33.48 0.79 -9.94
N LEU A 123 -32.21 1.13 -10.23
CA LEU A 123 -31.21 0.14 -10.64
C LEU A 123 -31.04 -0.97 -9.61
N ALA A 124 -31.16 -0.64 -8.32
CA ALA A 124 -31.09 -1.59 -7.20
C ALA A 124 -32.17 -2.70 -7.25
N ALA A 125 -33.26 -2.52 -8.01
CA ALA A 125 -34.25 -3.59 -8.25
C ALA A 125 -33.73 -4.69 -9.19
N ASN A 126 -32.56 -4.54 -9.77
CA ASN A 126 -31.95 -5.54 -10.65
C ASN A 126 -31.14 -6.56 -9.82
N GLN A 127 -31.36 -7.86 -10.06
CA GLN A 127 -30.67 -8.93 -9.34
C GLN A 127 -29.14 -8.86 -9.46
N LEU A 128 -28.60 -8.45 -10.63
CA LEU A 128 -27.14 -8.29 -10.81
C LEU A 128 -26.58 -7.18 -9.95
N ILE A 129 -27.33 -6.10 -9.72
CA ILE A 129 -26.94 -5.01 -8.82
C ILE A 129 -26.99 -5.47 -7.36
N GLN A 130 -28.07 -6.12 -6.95
CA GLN A 130 -28.21 -6.65 -5.58
C GLN A 130 -27.10 -7.65 -5.25
N LYS A 131 -26.78 -8.56 -6.19
CA LYS A 131 -25.66 -9.50 -6.00
C LYS A 131 -24.33 -8.77 -5.79
N LYS A 132 -24.00 -7.78 -6.63
CA LYS A 132 -22.77 -6.99 -6.49
C LYS A 132 -22.71 -6.27 -5.13
N LEU A 133 -23.81 -5.65 -4.69
CA LEU A 133 -23.88 -4.98 -3.38
C LEU A 133 -23.65 -5.96 -2.22
N ALA A 134 -24.24 -7.15 -2.28
CA ALA A 134 -24.08 -8.19 -1.26
C ALA A 134 -22.63 -8.71 -1.22
N ASP A 135 -22.02 -9.00 -2.38
CA ASP A 135 -20.64 -9.45 -2.48
C ASP A 135 -19.68 -8.41 -1.89
N MET A 136 -19.84 -7.14 -2.26
CA MET A 136 -19.01 -6.02 -1.77
C MET A 136 -19.12 -5.89 -0.25
N GLN A 137 -20.32 -5.89 0.31
CA GLN A 137 -20.55 -5.78 1.76
C GLN A 137 -19.94 -6.96 2.52
N THR A 138 -20.07 -8.17 1.98
CA THR A 138 -19.47 -9.37 2.57
C THR A 138 -17.96 -9.26 2.67
N GLU A 139 -17.28 -8.87 1.60
CA GLU A 139 -15.83 -8.72 1.59
C GLU A 139 -15.34 -7.59 2.51
N ILE A 140 -16.10 -6.49 2.61
CA ILE A 140 -15.80 -5.40 3.57
C ILE A 140 -15.89 -5.92 5.00
N ALA A 141 -16.98 -6.61 5.35
CA ALA A 141 -17.18 -7.15 6.70
C ALA A 141 -16.06 -8.13 7.09
N LEU A 142 -15.70 -9.05 6.20
CA LEU A 142 -14.63 -10.01 6.43
C LEU A 142 -13.26 -9.31 6.55
N GLY A 143 -12.97 -8.35 5.67
CA GLY A 143 -11.72 -7.58 5.70
C GLY A 143 -11.53 -6.77 6.99
N LEU A 144 -12.60 -6.12 7.47
CA LEU A 144 -12.58 -5.40 8.74
C LEU A 144 -12.39 -6.34 9.94
N GLN A 145 -13.07 -7.50 9.98
CA GLN A 145 -12.93 -8.47 11.07
C GLN A 145 -11.53 -9.06 11.13
N VAL A 146 -10.94 -9.40 9.98
CA VAL A 146 -9.56 -9.91 9.93
C VAL A 146 -8.57 -8.85 10.40
N ALA A 147 -8.71 -7.58 9.97
CA ALA A 147 -7.86 -6.49 10.41
C ALA A 147 -7.98 -6.24 11.92
N LEU A 148 -9.21 -6.26 12.48
CA LEU A 148 -9.45 -6.13 13.91
C LEU A 148 -8.82 -7.28 14.71
N ARG A 149 -9.05 -8.54 14.30
CA ARG A 149 -8.45 -9.69 14.97
C ARG A 149 -6.92 -9.62 14.95
N PHE A 150 -6.36 -9.25 13.79
CA PHE A 150 -4.91 -9.14 13.65
C PHE A 150 -4.34 -7.99 14.53
N GLY A 151 -5.06 -6.88 14.68
CA GLY A 151 -4.69 -5.81 15.61
C GLY A 151 -4.59 -6.30 17.04
N ARG A 152 -5.57 -7.07 17.51
CA ARG A 152 -5.53 -7.70 18.83
C ARG A 152 -4.34 -8.65 18.99
N MET A 153 -4.02 -9.44 17.96
CA MET A 153 -2.82 -10.30 17.97
C MET A 153 -1.52 -9.48 18.04
N LYS A 154 -1.48 -8.28 17.45
CA LYS A 154 -0.34 -7.36 17.61
C LYS A 154 -0.21 -6.87 19.05
N ASP A 155 -1.30 -6.50 19.68
CA ASP A 155 -1.32 -6.07 21.09
C ASP A 155 -0.92 -7.20 22.05
N GLU A 156 -1.29 -8.44 21.72
CA GLU A 156 -0.91 -9.67 22.44
C GLU A 156 0.54 -10.11 22.14
N GLY A 157 1.24 -9.50 21.20
CA GLY A 157 2.62 -9.84 20.80
C GLY A 157 2.76 -11.15 20.01
N ILE A 158 1.66 -11.69 19.46
CA ILE A 158 1.61 -12.97 18.72
C ILE A 158 1.39 -12.82 17.21
N ALA A 159 1.36 -11.57 16.72
CA ALA A 159 1.18 -11.31 15.29
C ALA A 159 2.43 -11.71 14.48
N SER A 160 2.24 -12.48 13.41
CA SER A 160 3.32 -12.86 12.50
C SER A 160 3.49 -11.89 11.32
N VAL A 161 4.65 -11.94 10.69
CA VAL A 161 4.94 -11.19 9.44
C VAL A 161 4.03 -11.67 8.30
N GLU A 162 3.80 -12.97 8.23
CA GLU A 162 2.93 -13.60 7.24
C GLU A 162 1.48 -13.15 7.42
N GLY A 163 1.01 -13.01 8.66
CA GLY A 163 -0.30 -12.45 8.96
C GLY A 163 -0.46 -11.02 8.45
N THR A 164 0.58 -10.18 8.58
CA THR A 164 0.62 -8.83 8.00
C THR A 164 0.51 -8.89 6.47
N SER A 165 1.24 -9.80 5.83
CA SER A 165 1.17 -10.01 4.38
C SER A 165 -0.21 -10.48 3.93
N LEU A 166 -0.85 -11.36 4.69
CA LEU A 166 -2.19 -11.88 4.41
C LEU A 166 -3.22 -10.75 4.40
N ILE A 167 -3.28 -9.94 5.46
CA ILE A 167 -4.29 -8.89 5.58
C ILE A 167 -4.06 -7.76 4.57
N LYS A 168 -2.80 -7.34 4.34
CA LYS A 168 -2.49 -6.33 3.33
C LYS A 168 -2.91 -6.80 1.94
N ARG A 169 -2.50 -8.01 1.55
CA ARG A 169 -2.85 -8.60 0.26
C ARG A 169 -4.36 -8.72 0.09
N ASN A 170 -5.05 -9.31 1.06
CA ASN A 170 -6.50 -9.51 0.98
C ASN A 170 -7.25 -8.20 0.87
N ASN A 171 -7.04 -7.28 1.84
CA ASN A 171 -7.85 -6.08 1.94
C ASN A 171 -7.61 -5.11 0.78
N CYS A 172 -6.34 -4.95 0.33
CA CYS A 172 -6.06 -4.08 -0.82
C CYS A 172 -6.63 -4.65 -2.13
N GLY A 173 -6.50 -5.96 -2.37
CA GLY A 173 -7.06 -6.61 -3.56
C GLY A 173 -8.58 -6.54 -3.57
N LYS A 174 -9.24 -6.87 -2.46
CA LYS A 174 -10.70 -6.81 -2.34
C LYS A 174 -11.24 -5.38 -2.45
N ALA A 175 -10.56 -4.40 -1.85
CA ALA A 175 -10.94 -2.99 -2.00
C ALA A 175 -10.89 -2.52 -3.46
N LEU A 176 -9.87 -2.94 -4.20
CA LEU A 176 -9.74 -2.64 -5.63
C LEU A 176 -10.86 -3.28 -6.45
N ASP A 177 -11.19 -4.55 -6.19
CA ASP A 177 -12.31 -5.23 -6.84
C ASP A 177 -13.63 -4.54 -6.55
N ILE A 178 -13.87 -4.14 -5.29
CA ILE A 178 -15.05 -3.38 -4.86
C ILE A 178 -15.14 -2.05 -5.59
N ALA A 179 -14.05 -1.30 -5.70
CA ALA A 179 -14.03 -0.03 -6.43
C ALA A 179 -14.36 -0.20 -7.93
N ARG A 180 -13.87 -1.27 -8.56
CA ARG A 180 -14.20 -1.64 -9.95
C ARG A 180 -15.68 -1.97 -10.12
N LEU A 181 -16.26 -2.75 -9.19
CA LEU A 181 -17.70 -3.07 -9.20
C LEU A 181 -18.56 -1.83 -8.99
N ALA A 182 -18.20 -0.95 -8.03
CA ALA A 182 -18.90 0.30 -7.77
C ALA A 182 -18.89 1.20 -9.00
N ARG A 183 -17.73 1.39 -9.63
CA ARG A 183 -17.59 2.15 -10.86
C ARG A 183 -18.49 1.57 -11.99
N ASP A 184 -18.49 0.26 -12.16
CA ASP A 184 -19.29 -0.43 -13.17
C ASP A 184 -20.79 -0.21 -12.95
N MET A 185 -21.26 -0.36 -11.71
CA MET A 185 -22.69 -0.20 -11.36
C MET A 185 -23.21 1.22 -11.63
N MET A 186 -22.35 2.23 -11.64
CA MET A 186 -22.70 3.63 -11.89
C MET A 186 -22.66 4.00 -13.38
N GLY A 187 -22.26 3.09 -14.27
CA GLY A 187 -22.19 3.32 -15.71
C GLY A 187 -21.27 4.49 -16.06
N GLY A 188 -21.74 5.40 -16.92
CA GLY A 188 -20.98 6.61 -17.32
C GLY A 188 -20.61 7.53 -16.17
N ASN A 189 -21.49 7.67 -15.17
CA ASN A 189 -21.22 8.46 -13.97
C ASN A 189 -20.10 7.88 -13.10
N GLY A 190 -19.84 6.58 -13.18
CA GLY A 190 -18.70 5.93 -12.52
C GLY A 190 -17.33 6.32 -13.09
N ILE A 191 -17.29 6.98 -14.24
CA ILE A 191 -16.04 7.49 -14.87
C ILE A 191 -15.74 8.94 -14.44
N SER A 192 -16.73 9.64 -13.89
CA SER A 192 -16.59 11.03 -13.45
C SER A 192 -15.93 11.13 -12.07
N ASP A 193 -15.10 12.16 -11.86
CA ASP A 193 -14.53 12.50 -10.56
C ASP A 193 -15.59 12.98 -9.54
N GLU A 194 -16.75 13.43 -10.01
CA GLU A 194 -17.83 14.00 -9.21
C GLU A 194 -18.28 13.06 -8.07
N PHE A 195 -18.33 11.76 -8.33
CA PHE A 195 -18.79 10.75 -7.36
C PHE A 195 -17.65 10.18 -6.50
N GLY A 196 -16.40 10.49 -6.79
CA GLY A 196 -15.23 10.05 -6.05
C GLY A 196 -14.85 8.56 -6.21
N VAL A 197 -15.69 7.73 -6.83
CA VAL A 197 -15.42 6.29 -7.03
C VAL A 197 -14.24 6.07 -7.98
N ALA A 198 -14.19 6.81 -9.10
CA ALA A 198 -13.07 6.74 -10.04
C ALA A 198 -11.74 7.13 -9.39
N ARG A 199 -11.74 8.14 -8.53
CA ARG A 199 -10.57 8.53 -7.73
C ARG A 199 -10.11 7.41 -6.80
N HIS A 200 -11.03 6.77 -6.07
CA HIS A 200 -10.68 5.63 -5.21
C HIS A 200 -10.16 4.45 -6.02
N LEU A 201 -10.74 4.18 -7.20
CA LEU A 201 -10.28 3.12 -8.09
C LEU A 201 -8.80 3.30 -8.45
N VAL A 202 -8.41 4.46 -8.99
CA VAL A 202 -7.00 4.69 -9.36
C VAL A 202 -6.07 4.78 -8.16
N ASN A 203 -6.54 5.27 -7.02
CA ASN A 203 -5.77 5.26 -5.77
C ASN A 203 -5.52 3.82 -5.28
N LEU A 204 -6.52 2.94 -5.36
CA LEU A 204 -6.40 1.54 -4.93
C LEU A 204 -5.49 0.71 -5.85
N GLU A 205 -5.33 1.06 -7.13
CA GLU A 205 -4.29 0.47 -7.99
C GLU A 205 -2.89 0.73 -7.38
N VAL A 206 -2.65 1.94 -6.87
CA VAL A 206 -1.39 2.27 -6.19
C VAL A 206 -1.28 1.52 -4.86
N VAL A 207 -2.34 1.52 -4.03
CA VAL A 207 -2.38 0.85 -2.73
C VAL A 207 -2.15 -0.66 -2.86
N ASN A 208 -2.67 -1.29 -3.91
CA ASN A 208 -2.45 -2.72 -4.19
C ASN A 208 -1.01 -3.00 -4.66
N THR A 209 -0.30 -1.98 -5.16
CA THR A 209 1.04 -2.09 -5.74
C THR A 209 2.15 -1.81 -4.74
N TYR A 210 2.03 -0.73 -3.93
CA TYR A 210 3.10 -0.29 -3.04
C TYR A 210 3.23 -1.14 -1.76
N GLU A 211 4.33 -0.96 -1.05
CA GLU A 211 4.66 -1.67 0.20
C GLU A 211 4.63 -3.21 0.08
N GLY A 212 5.13 -3.69 -1.03
CA GLY A 212 4.99 -5.06 -1.48
C GLY A 212 3.74 -5.22 -2.35
N THR A 213 3.94 -5.65 -3.58
CA THR A 213 2.83 -5.91 -4.50
C THR A 213 1.96 -7.05 -3.99
N HIS A 214 0.75 -7.14 -4.53
CA HIS A 214 -0.18 -8.25 -4.26
C HIS A 214 0.50 -9.62 -4.42
N ASP A 215 1.35 -9.76 -5.46
CA ASP A 215 2.06 -11.01 -5.76
C ASP A 215 3.24 -11.26 -4.83
N VAL A 216 4.01 -10.21 -4.45
CA VAL A 216 5.09 -10.36 -3.46
C VAL A 216 4.54 -10.89 -2.14
N HIS A 217 3.39 -10.40 -1.68
CA HIS A 217 2.73 -10.93 -0.49
C HIS A 217 2.25 -12.38 -0.67
N ALA A 218 1.80 -12.77 -1.88
CA ALA A 218 1.46 -14.16 -2.18
C ALA A 218 2.69 -15.07 -2.04
N LEU A 219 3.87 -14.62 -2.53
CA LEU A 219 5.11 -15.38 -2.41
C LEU A 219 5.60 -15.53 -0.96
N ILE A 220 5.41 -14.49 -0.12
CA ILE A 220 5.68 -14.57 1.34
C ILE A 220 4.80 -15.66 1.98
N LEU A 221 3.50 -15.66 1.67
CA LEU A 221 2.56 -16.66 2.17
C LEU A 221 2.86 -18.07 1.63
N GLY A 222 3.19 -18.18 0.35
CA GLY A 222 3.57 -19.45 -0.28
C GLY A 222 4.79 -20.08 0.41
N ARG A 223 5.83 -19.28 0.68
CA ARG A 223 7.00 -19.72 1.44
C ARG A 223 6.62 -20.20 2.85
N ALA A 224 5.77 -19.48 3.54
CA ALA A 224 5.34 -19.85 4.90
C ALA A 224 4.61 -21.20 4.93
N GLN A 225 3.83 -21.51 3.88
CA GLN A 225 3.07 -22.75 3.78
C GLN A 225 3.92 -23.94 3.33
N THR A 226 4.88 -23.71 2.44
CA THR A 226 5.66 -24.80 1.79
C THR A 226 7.07 -24.98 2.33
N GLY A 227 7.60 -23.99 3.04
CA GLY A 227 9.01 -23.93 3.40
C GLY A 227 9.96 -23.60 2.23
N ILE A 228 9.43 -23.43 1.02
CA ILE A 228 10.23 -23.22 -0.21
C ILE A 228 10.09 -21.75 -0.64
N ALA A 229 11.23 -21.04 -0.73
CA ALA A 229 11.23 -19.68 -1.27
C ALA A 229 11.06 -19.70 -2.80
N ALA A 230 10.16 -18.85 -3.32
CA ALA A 230 9.93 -18.74 -4.76
C ALA A 230 11.07 -18.02 -5.49
N PHE A 231 11.86 -17.22 -4.75
CA PHE A 231 13.10 -16.63 -5.20
C PHE A 231 14.17 -16.89 -4.15
N SER A 232 15.12 -17.73 -4.49
CA SER A 232 16.37 -17.93 -3.75
C SER A 232 17.51 -17.76 -4.73
N ASN A 233 18.53 -17.03 -4.31
CA ASN A 233 19.81 -17.03 -5.03
C ASN A 233 20.51 -18.36 -4.80
#